data_889c8d3b94146306405c964b4c5f70c7
#
_entry.id   889c8d3b94146306405c964b4c5f70c7
#
_cell.length_a   1.000
_cell.length_b   1.000
_cell.length_c   1.000
_cell.angle_alpha   90.00
_cell.angle_beta   90.00
_cell.angle_gamma   90.00
#
_symmetry.space_group_name_H-M   'P 1'
#
loop_
_entity.id
_entity.type
_entity.pdbx_description
1 polymer ?
#
loop_
_entity_poly.entity_id
_entity_poly.type
_entity_poly.pdbx_seq_one_letter_code
_entity_poly.pdbx_strand_id
1 'polypeptide(L)'
;MRLLAHQHAGVEWLLKRERATDYPGGFLCDEMGLGKTVQLVATMLQNPMRRTLVVVPKSIVTQWRSEIEKFAPGVTVHLFDGAKRHVDREAQVTIAPYSVLPQRKGGPVCPLLSVAWDRVILDEGHEIRNPKSKTHVTCRALMARVRWVVTGTPIFNSIKDFAALGLFLGIPKSHVQCYTDDIRAKYLLRRTKADCERFTLPPCEIETVELDLNPAESELYHQVWMQSQQTVSDIVASGEANKHQMELIEALLRVRQVMAWPQLYTDGMAVKHGTDPEAWTGGSTKMDTLIESIKSHPKEKTLVFSQFMGEMDEIHVRLRDAGFRVYRIDGGVDTENRASRIERFKKTEKPAVFIIQIKAGGVGLNLAEASRVYITTPAWNPATELQAIARAHRNGQLKKVHVKKLIYKGSEKLPSIEQSILDLQGHKSAVCAEVLQDERLRSQLPTAPKNGVTVRAVRKIFAV
;
A
#
# COMPACT_ATOMS: atom_id res chain seq x y z
N MET A 1 -23.61 -10.14 15.77
CA MET A 1 -22.44 -10.33 14.89
C MET A 1 -21.87 -11.72 15.10
N ARG A 2 -21.66 -12.52 14.04
CA ARG A 2 -21.01 -13.85 14.13
C ARG A 2 -19.54 -13.70 13.76
N LEU A 3 -18.64 -13.93 14.70
CA LEU A 3 -17.20 -13.90 14.52
C LEU A 3 -16.67 -15.29 14.14
N LEU A 4 -15.59 -15.33 13.37
CA LEU A 4 -14.81 -16.54 13.13
C LEU A 4 -13.94 -16.87 14.35
N ALA A 5 -13.47 -18.12 14.51
CA ALA A 5 -12.67 -18.54 15.67
C ALA A 5 -11.47 -17.65 15.93
N HIS A 6 -10.67 -17.36 14.89
CA HIS A 6 -9.52 -16.46 15.03
C HIS A 6 -9.93 -15.01 15.41
N GLN A 7 -11.10 -14.55 14.96
CA GLN A 7 -11.60 -13.22 15.33
C GLN A 7 -12.03 -13.18 16.80
N HIS A 8 -12.64 -14.25 17.32
CA HIS A 8 -12.95 -14.39 18.76
C HIS A 8 -11.67 -14.29 19.59
N ALA A 9 -10.68 -15.12 19.29
CA ALA A 9 -9.38 -15.08 20.00
C ALA A 9 -8.70 -13.70 19.90
N GLY A 10 -8.85 -13.03 18.74
CA GLY A 10 -8.34 -11.68 18.57
C GLY A 10 -9.05 -10.65 19.44
N VAL A 11 -10.37 -10.71 19.54
CA VAL A 11 -11.16 -9.82 20.41
C VAL A 11 -10.82 -10.04 21.88
N GLU A 12 -10.66 -11.29 22.32
CA GLU A 12 -10.24 -11.59 23.70
C GLU A 12 -8.87 -10.99 24.02
N TRP A 13 -7.91 -11.10 23.10
CA TRP A 13 -6.59 -10.50 23.25
C TRP A 13 -6.68 -8.98 23.29
N LEU A 14 -7.46 -8.36 22.39
CA LEU A 14 -7.67 -6.90 22.36
C LEU A 14 -8.25 -6.40 23.68
N LEU A 15 -9.28 -7.06 24.22
CA LEU A 15 -9.90 -6.73 25.51
C LEU A 15 -8.91 -6.85 26.68
N LYS A 16 -8.11 -7.91 26.69
CA LYS A 16 -7.05 -8.08 27.69
C LYS A 16 -6.05 -6.94 27.65
N ARG A 17 -5.64 -6.50 26.45
CA ARG A 17 -4.70 -5.40 26.26
C ARG A 17 -5.29 -4.03 26.63
N GLU A 18 -6.58 -3.77 26.40
CA GLU A 18 -7.23 -2.52 26.81
C GLU A 18 -7.33 -2.36 28.33
N ARG A 19 -7.34 -3.46 29.06
CA ARG A 19 -7.38 -3.49 30.54
C ARG A 19 -5.99 -3.51 31.18
N ALA A 20 -4.93 -3.59 30.39
CA ALA A 20 -3.56 -3.60 30.90
C ALA A 20 -3.21 -2.25 31.53
N THR A 21 -2.34 -2.28 32.53
CA THR A 21 -1.85 -1.10 33.24
C THR A 21 -0.68 -0.44 32.53
N ASP A 22 0.07 -1.21 31.75
CA ASP A 22 1.24 -0.77 31.00
C ASP A 22 0.88 -0.63 29.52
N TYR A 23 1.00 0.55 28.97
CA TYR A 23 0.71 0.87 27.55
C TYR A 23 -0.57 0.19 27.06
N PRO A 24 -1.78 0.58 27.56
CA PRO A 24 -3.04 -0.05 27.14
C PRO A 24 -3.24 0.04 25.63
N GLY A 25 -3.50 -1.12 24.99
CA GLY A 25 -3.54 -1.25 23.54
C GLY A 25 -2.37 -2.07 22.98
N GLY A 26 -1.96 -1.80 21.76
CA GLY A 26 -0.89 -2.53 21.08
C GLY A 26 -0.95 -2.48 19.56
N PHE A 27 -0.38 -3.52 18.93
CA PHE A 27 -0.32 -3.68 17.48
C PHE A 27 -1.23 -4.83 17.04
N LEU A 28 -2.26 -4.53 16.24
CA LEU A 28 -3.04 -5.54 15.54
C LEU A 28 -2.51 -5.71 14.12
N CYS A 29 -1.67 -6.72 13.92
CA CYS A 29 -0.89 -6.93 12.71
C CYS A 29 -1.30 -8.19 11.92
N ASP A 30 -2.50 -8.70 12.11
CA ASP A 30 -3.06 -9.82 11.35
C ASP A 30 -2.90 -9.61 9.85
N GLU A 31 -2.69 -10.69 9.11
CA GLU A 31 -2.63 -10.65 7.65
C GLU A 31 -3.87 -9.99 7.05
N MET A 32 -3.71 -9.42 5.87
CA MET A 32 -4.81 -8.77 5.16
C MET A 32 -5.92 -9.77 4.84
N GLY A 33 -7.17 -9.36 5.12
CA GLY A 33 -8.35 -10.20 4.91
C GLY A 33 -8.82 -10.96 6.15
N LEU A 34 -8.08 -11.01 7.24
CA LEU A 34 -8.49 -11.66 8.50
C LEU A 34 -9.51 -10.85 9.33
N GLY A 35 -9.96 -9.70 8.83
CA GLY A 35 -11.05 -8.94 9.45
C GLY A 35 -10.63 -8.12 10.67
N LYS A 36 -9.48 -7.41 10.61
CA LYS A 36 -9.01 -6.51 11.68
C LYS A 36 -10.07 -5.49 12.09
N THR A 37 -10.74 -4.86 11.13
CA THR A 37 -11.83 -3.89 11.38
C THR A 37 -12.97 -4.52 12.18
N VAL A 38 -13.40 -5.73 11.80
CA VAL A 38 -14.48 -6.46 12.49
C VAL A 38 -14.09 -6.80 13.92
N GLN A 39 -12.83 -7.21 14.17
CA GLN A 39 -12.33 -7.48 15.52
C GLN A 39 -12.36 -6.20 16.38
N LEU A 40 -11.96 -5.06 15.84
CA LEU A 40 -11.99 -3.78 16.55
C LEU A 40 -13.42 -3.31 16.84
N VAL A 41 -14.35 -3.44 15.88
CA VAL A 41 -15.77 -3.12 16.10
C VAL A 41 -16.36 -4.03 17.18
N ALA A 42 -16.02 -5.33 17.17
CA ALA A 42 -16.46 -6.26 18.21
C ALA A 42 -15.87 -5.89 19.59
N THR A 43 -14.62 -5.46 19.64
CA THR A 43 -13.99 -4.96 20.87
C THR A 43 -14.68 -3.70 21.37
N MET A 44 -15.07 -2.76 20.49
CA MET A 44 -15.82 -1.55 20.87
C MET A 44 -17.17 -1.91 21.50
N LEU A 45 -17.86 -2.94 20.99
CA LEU A 45 -19.14 -3.39 21.54
C LEU A 45 -19.00 -4.09 22.90
N GLN A 46 -17.91 -4.87 23.10
CA GLN A 46 -17.68 -5.60 24.37
C GLN A 46 -17.01 -4.75 25.46
N ASN A 47 -16.32 -3.68 25.06
CA ASN A 47 -15.76 -2.69 25.96
C ASN A 47 -16.15 -1.27 25.47
N PRO A 48 -17.42 -0.89 25.65
CA PRO A 48 -17.89 0.41 25.20
C PRO A 48 -17.17 1.53 25.96
N MET A 49 -16.74 2.53 25.23
CA MET A 49 -16.07 3.72 25.72
C MET A 49 -16.81 4.96 25.24
N ARG A 50 -16.72 6.04 26.00
CA ARG A 50 -17.45 7.27 25.67
C ARG A 50 -16.97 7.88 24.36
N ARG A 51 -15.64 7.86 24.10
CA ARG A 51 -15.05 8.50 22.92
C ARG A 51 -13.94 7.66 22.32
N THR A 52 -14.18 7.17 21.10
CA THR A 52 -13.18 6.48 20.30
C THR A 52 -12.85 7.32 19.05
N LEU A 53 -11.57 7.60 18.82
CA LEU A 53 -11.09 8.18 17.57
C LEU A 53 -10.49 7.10 16.68
N VAL A 54 -10.97 7.02 15.45
CA VAL A 54 -10.42 6.12 14.40
C VAL A 54 -9.77 6.99 13.33
N VAL A 55 -8.46 6.90 13.21
CA VAL A 55 -7.69 7.62 12.19
C VAL A 55 -7.34 6.66 11.06
N VAL A 56 -7.69 7.04 9.85
CA VAL A 56 -7.62 6.15 8.67
C VAL A 56 -7.10 6.90 7.44
N PRO A 57 -6.60 6.21 6.41
CA PRO A 57 -6.45 6.80 5.08
C PRO A 57 -7.79 7.32 4.55
N LYS A 58 -7.77 8.44 3.82
CA LYS A 58 -9.00 9.09 3.32
C LYS A 58 -9.90 8.15 2.52
N SER A 59 -9.32 7.24 1.78
CA SER A 59 -10.02 6.28 0.90
C SER A 59 -10.88 5.25 1.64
N ILE A 60 -10.70 5.03 2.96
CA ILE A 60 -11.46 4.04 3.74
C ILE A 60 -12.34 4.65 4.84
N VAL A 61 -12.47 5.97 4.89
CA VAL A 61 -13.36 6.65 5.85
C VAL A 61 -14.80 6.14 5.75
N THR A 62 -15.33 6.08 4.55
CA THR A 62 -16.70 5.58 4.29
C THR A 62 -16.84 4.09 4.56
N GLN A 63 -15.80 3.30 4.28
CA GLN A 63 -15.79 1.87 4.57
C GLN A 63 -15.87 1.62 6.09
N TRP A 64 -15.05 2.33 6.88
CA TRP A 64 -15.11 2.20 8.33
C TRP A 64 -16.48 2.56 8.89
N ARG A 65 -17.09 3.63 8.37
CA ARG A 65 -18.46 4.01 8.73
C ARG A 65 -19.43 2.88 8.43
N SER A 66 -19.42 2.37 7.20
CA SER A 66 -20.33 1.28 6.79
C SER A 66 -20.13 -0.01 7.60
N GLU A 67 -18.89 -0.35 7.97
CA GLU A 67 -18.60 -1.51 8.81
C GLU A 67 -19.15 -1.32 10.24
N ILE A 68 -19.03 -0.13 10.82
CA ILE A 68 -19.62 0.18 12.14
C ILE A 68 -21.14 0.13 12.05
N GLU A 69 -21.76 0.81 11.09
CA GLU A 69 -23.21 0.81 10.88
C GLU A 69 -23.77 -0.62 10.70
N LYS A 70 -23.03 -1.49 9.99
CA LYS A 70 -23.42 -2.88 9.75
C LYS A 70 -23.30 -3.76 10.99
N PHE A 71 -22.23 -3.65 11.76
CA PHE A 71 -21.92 -4.56 12.85
C PHE A 71 -22.27 -4.01 14.25
N ALA A 72 -22.42 -2.70 14.36
CA ALA A 72 -22.73 -1.97 15.59
C ALA A 72 -23.74 -0.84 15.33
N PRO A 73 -24.98 -1.12 14.86
CA PRO A 73 -25.94 -0.11 14.40
C PRO A 73 -26.39 0.86 15.49
N GLY A 74 -26.16 0.56 16.77
CA GLY A 74 -26.47 1.45 17.89
C GLY A 74 -25.35 2.44 18.26
N VAL A 75 -24.20 2.38 17.59
CA VAL A 75 -23.06 3.25 17.86
C VAL A 75 -23.16 4.53 17.02
N THR A 76 -23.12 5.70 17.71
CA THR A 76 -23.14 6.99 17.02
C THR A 76 -21.78 7.29 16.39
N VAL A 77 -21.77 7.54 15.08
CA VAL A 77 -20.56 7.78 14.29
C VAL A 77 -20.55 9.17 13.70
N HIS A 78 -19.49 9.92 13.97
CA HIS A 78 -19.22 11.22 13.39
C HIS A 78 -18.05 11.17 12.41
N LEU A 79 -18.15 11.84 11.25
CA LEU A 79 -17.06 11.97 10.29
C LEU A 79 -16.39 13.33 10.43
N PHE A 80 -15.15 13.34 10.88
CA PHE A 80 -14.32 14.53 10.96
C PHE A 80 -13.52 14.70 9.64
N ASP A 81 -14.22 15.07 8.58
CA ASP A 81 -13.64 15.26 7.23
C ASP A 81 -14.24 16.51 6.54
N GLY A 82 -13.59 16.95 5.45
CA GLY A 82 -14.04 18.10 4.68
C GLY A 82 -13.66 19.46 5.25
N ALA A 83 -14.18 20.54 4.62
CA ALA A 83 -13.83 21.92 4.98
C ALA A 83 -14.53 22.44 6.22
N LYS A 84 -15.77 22.02 6.46
CA LYS A 84 -16.61 22.44 7.61
C LYS A 84 -16.58 21.43 8.77
N ARG A 85 -15.46 20.68 8.92
CA ARG A 85 -15.33 19.68 9.97
C ARG A 85 -15.37 20.31 11.36
N HIS A 86 -16.07 19.68 12.27
CA HIS A 86 -16.15 20.03 13.69
C HIS A 86 -16.02 18.77 14.54
N VAL A 87 -15.75 18.94 15.83
CA VAL A 87 -15.75 17.83 16.78
C VAL A 87 -17.15 17.67 17.35
N ASP A 88 -17.77 16.53 17.09
CA ASP A 88 -18.98 16.14 17.78
C ASP A 88 -18.59 15.41 19.09
N ARG A 89 -18.93 16.01 20.21
CA ARG A 89 -18.58 15.48 21.55
C ARG A 89 -19.53 14.40 22.04
N GLU A 90 -20.68 14.25 21.40
CA GLU A 90 -21.69 13.25 21.76
C GLU A 90 -21.51 11.95 20.92
N ALA A 91 -20.80 12.01 19.83
CA ALA A 91 -20.50 10.83 19.03
C ALA A 91 -19.56 9.87 19.79
N GLN A 92 -19.95 8.61 19.85
CA GLN A 92 -19.15 7.54 20.47
C GLN A 92 -17.91 7.21 19.63
N VAL A 93 -18.01 7.31 18.30
CA VAL A 93 -16.91 7.08 17.39
C VAL A 93 -16.75 8.27 16.46
N THR A 94 -15.57 8.85 16.43
CA THR A 94 -15.17 9.85 15.43
C THR A 94 -14.19 9.21 14.45
N ILE A 95 -14.47 9.30 13.14
CA ILE A 95 -13.58 8.83 12.08
C ILE A 95 -12.93 10.03 11.41
N ALA A 96 -11.61 10.07 11.33
CA ALA A 96 -10.84 11.14 10.73
C ALA A 96 -9.79 10.62 9.76
N PRO A 97 -9.61 11.21 8.57
CA PRO A 97 -8.49 10.86 7.71
C PRO A 97 -7.16 11.42 8.25
N TYR A 98 -6.04 10.69 8.02
CA TYR A 98 -4.71 11.19 8.39
C TYR A 98 -4.42 12.58 7.84
N SER A 99 -4.94 12.92 6.68
CA SER A 99 -4.68 14.20 6.00
C SER A 99 -5.20 15.45 6.72
N VAL A 100 -6.13 15.29 7.68
CA VAL A 100 -6.68 16.43 8.43
C VAL A 100 -5.92 16.69 9.75
N LEU A 101 -5.05 15.76 10.16
CA LEU A 101 -4.32 15.88 11.43
C LEU A 101 -3.17 16.89 11.37
N PRO A 102 -2.32 16.91 10.32
CA PRO A 102 -1.14 17.78 10.30
C PRO A 102 -1.54 19.25 10.32
N GLN A 103 -1.00 19.99 11.27
CA GLN A 103 -1.15 21.45 11.32
C GLN A 103 -0.42 22.10 10.14
N ARG A 104 -1.10 22.99 9.40
CA ARG A 104 -0.47 23.84 8.41
C ARG A 104 0.39 24.89 9.11
N LYS A 105 1.49 25.32 8.51
CA LYS A 105 2.35 26.38 9.05
C LYS A 105 1.51 27.64 9.24
N GLY A 106 1.44 28.16 10.49
CA GLY A 106 0.60 29.31 10.83
C GLY A 106 -0.92 29.05 10.91
N GLY A 107 -1.37 27.82 10.68
CA GLY A 107 -2.79 27.46 10.76
C GLY A 107 -3.24 27.06 12.17
N PRO A 108 -4.56 26.93 12.39
CA PRO A 108 -5.12 26.55 13.69
C PRO A 108 -4.69 25.13 14.07
N VAL A 109 -4.60 24.92 15.39
CA VAL A 109 -4.34 23.60 15.96
C VAL A 109 -5.51 22.66 15.61
N CYS A 110 -5.21 21.40 15.29
CA CYS A 110 -6.23 20.40 15.00
C CYS A 110 -7.17 20.22 16.22
N PRO A 111 -8.48 20.44 16.06
CA PRO A 111 -9.43 20.36 17.18
C PRO A 111 -9.45 18.99 17.88
N LEU A 112 -9.06 17.91 17.19
CA LEU A 112 -8.98 16.56 17.78
C LEU A 112 -7.95 16.46 18.92
N LEU A 113 -6.95 17.35 18.95
CA LEU A 113 -5.93 17.41 20.00
C LEU A 113 -6.47 17.95 21.34
N SER A 114 -7.57 18.70 21.34
CA SER A 114 -8.21 19.23 22.56
C SER A 114 -9.19 18.26 23.20
N VAL A 115 -9.36 17.06 22.63
CA VAL A 115 -10.27 16.04 23.14
C VAL A 115 -9.48 14.97 23.89
N ALA A 116 -9.94 14.63 25.09
CA ALA A 116 -9.48 13.44 25.80
C ALA A 116 -10.22 12.22 25.24
N TRP A 117 -9.50 11.39 24.51
CA TRP A 117 -10.01 10.15 23.92
C TRP A 117 -9.83 8.98 24.89
N ASP A 118 -10.85 8.14 25.04
CA ASP A 118 -10.67 6.88 25.76
C ASP A 118 -9.86 5.88 24.93
N ARG A 119 -10.10 5.85 23.59
CA ARG A 119 -9.44 4.97 22.65
C ARG A 119 -9.07 5.74 21.37
N VAL A 120 -7.84 5.55 20.89
CA VAL A 120 -7.38 5.99 19.56
C VAL A 120 -6.91 4.78 18.78
N ILE A 121 -7.45 4.60 17.57
CA ILE A 121 -7.10 3.55 16.63
C ILE A 121 -6.50 4.20 15.39
N LEU A 122 -5.28 3.81 15.04
CA LEU A 122 -4.63 4.20 13.79
C LEU A 122 -4.68 3.01 12.82
N ASP A 123 -5.62 3.02 11.87
CA ASP A 123 -5.67 1.99 10.82
C ASP A 123 -4.71 2.36 9.69
N GLU A 124 -4.09 1.34 9.07
CA GLU A 124 -2.91 1.50 8.22
C GLU A 124 -1.84 2.34 8.90
N GLY A 125 -1.55 2.01 10.17
CA GLY A 125 -0.67 2.78 11.04
C GLY A 125 0.74 3.02 10.52
N HIS A 126 1.15 2.32 9.46
CA HIS A 126 2.39 2.60 8.74
C HIS A 126 2.47 4.04 8.16
N GLU A 127 1.35 4.75 8.07
CA GLU A 127 1.32 6.17 7.69
C GLU A 127 2.15 7.05 8.65
N ILE A 128 2.31 6.64 9.89
CA ILE A 128 3.11 7.36 10.89
C ILE A 128 4.52 6.78 11.11
N ARG A 129 5.04 5.94 10.21
CA ARG A 129 6.38 5.30 10.34
C ARG A 129 7.55 6.27 10.39
N ASN A 130 7.40 7.49 9.90
CA ASN A 130 8.42 8.52 9.99
C ASN A 130 8.20 9.41 11.23
N PRO A 131 9.00 9.28 12.30
CA PRO A 131 8.80 10.02 13.55
C PRO A 131 8.99 11.54 13.40
N LYS A 132 9.61 11.99 12.29
CA LYS A 132 9.80 13.42 11.97
C LYS A 132 8.64 14.00 11.14
N SER A 133 7.71 13.18 10.65
CA SER A 133 6.58 13.66 9.87
C SER A 133 5.58 14.43 10.75
N LYS A 134 4.96 15.46 10.18
CA LYS A 134 3.90 16.22 10.88
C LYS A 134 2.76 15.31 11.33
N THR A 135 2.41 14.31 10.51
CA THR A 135 1.37 13.34 10.81
C THR A 135 1.72 12.52 12.06
N HIS A 136 2.95 12.01 12.15
CA HIS A 136 3.42 11.26 13.32
C HIS A 136 3.36 12.12 14.59
N VAL A 137 3.93 13.35 14.52
CA VAL A 137 3.96 14.28 15.66
C VAL A 137 2.56 14.57 16.14
N THR A 138 1.62 14.84 15.24
CA THR A 138 0.23 15.12 15.60
C THR A 138 -0.48 13.90 16.17
N CYS A 139 -0.33 12.71 15.56
CA CYS A 139 -0.92 11.48 16.10
C CYS A 139 -0.40 11.18 17.52
N ARG A 140 0.89 11.35 17.76
CA ARG A 140 1.49 11.14 19.08
C ARG A 140 0.98 12.13 20.12
N ALA A 141 0.64 13.36 19.73
CA ALA A 141 0.11 14.39 20.60
C ALA A 141 -1.37 14.19 20.98
N LEU A 142 -2.09 13.26 20.34
CA LEU A 142 -3.46 12.92 20.75
C LEU A 142 -3.48 12.39 22.19
N MET A 143 -4.33 12.96 23.02
CA MET A 143 -4.55 12.46 24.37
C MET A 143 -5.42 11.22 24.32
N ALA A 144 -4.89 10.05 24.70
CA ALA A 144 -5.61 8.79 24.70
C ALA A 144 -5.17 7.86 25.80
N ARG A 145 -6.14 7.17 26.42
CA ARG A 145 -5.88 6.12 27.40
C ARG A 145 -5.46 4.81 26.71
N VAL A 146 -6.23 4.38 25.72
CA VAL A 146 -5.95 3.16 24.92
C VAL A 146 -5.49 3.55 23.52
N ARG A 147 -4.42 2.94 23.04
CA ARG A 147 -3.82 3.23 21.73
C ARG A 147 -3.63 1.97 20.90
N TRP A 148 -4.19 1.96 19.69
CA TRP A 148 -4.06 0.84 18.75
C TRP A 148 -3.37 1.28 17.47
N VAL A 149 -2.39 0.49 17.05
CA VAL A 149 -1.81 0.54 15.70
C VAL A 149 -2.28 -0.69 14.94
N VAL A 150 -2.98 -0.46 13.86
CA VAL A 150 -3.56 -1.52 13.02
C VAL A 150 -2.90 -1.48 11.66
N THR A 151 -2.25 -2.56 11.26
CA THR A 151 -1.59 -2.64 9.95
C THR A 151 -1.23 -4.08 9.62
N GLY A 152 -1.42 -4.50 8.39
CA GLY A 152 -0.90 -5.79 7.91
C GLY A 152 0.62 -5.81 7.71
N THR A 153 1.27 -4.64 7.74
CA THR A 153 2.69 -4.46 7.45
C THR A 153 3.33 -3.46 8.40
N PRO A 154 3.66 -3.87 9.64
CA PRO A 154 4.21 -2.96 10.65
C PRO A 154 5.64 -2.49 10.34
N ILE A 155 6.32 -3.17 9.42
CA ILE A 155 7.69 -2.85 9.00
C ILE A 155 7.71 -2.66 7.48
N PHE A 156 8.17 -1.50 7.04
CA PHE A 156 8.29 -1.14 5.63
C PHE A 156 9.73 -1.22 5.13
N ASN A 157 10.67 -0.70 5.90
CA ASN A 157 12.07 -0.61 5.49
C ASN A 157 13.04 -1.12 6.57
N SER A 158 12.70 -0.98 7.85
CA SER A 158 13.61 -1.32 8.95
C SER A 158 12.90 -1.41 10.29
N ILE A 159 13.57 -1.97 11.30
CA ILE A 159 13.14 -1.97 12.69
C ILE A 159 12.83 -0.55 13.22
N LYS A 160 13.41 0.49 12.62
CA LYS A 160 13.14 1.88 12.98
C LYS A 160 11.69 2.28 12.71
N ASP A 161 11.06 1.67 11.70
CA ASP A 161 9.63 1.88 11.41
C ASP A 161 8.77 1.35 12.55
N PHE A 162 9.08 0.13 13.03
CA PHE A 162 8.38 -0.48 14.17
C PHE A 162 8.59 0.33 15.46
N ALA A 163 9.81 0.80 15.69
CA ALA A 163 10.10 1.68 16.83
C ALA A 163 9.33 3.02 16.75
N ALA A 164 9.16 3.59 15.54
CA ALA A 164 8.35 4.78 15.37
C ALA A 164 6.87 4.54 15.71
N LEU A 165 6.32 3.39 15.31
CA LEU A 165 4.96 3.01 15.70
C LEU A 165 4.84 2.80 17.22
N GLY A 166 5.86 2.22 17.86
CA GLY A 166 5.94 2.06 19.31
C GLY A 166 5.88 3.39 20.07
N LEU A 167 6.47 4.46 19.54
CA LEU A 167 6.40 5.79 20.13
C LEU A 167 4.95 6.31 20.25
N PHE A 168 4.08 5.96 19.30
CA PHE A 168 2.66 6.31 19.39
C PHE A 168 1.98 5.57 20.55
N LEU A 169 2.34 4.31 20.83
CA LEU A 169 1.83 3.57 21.99
C LEU A 169 2.37 4.08 23.33
N GLY A 170 3.37 4.96 23.30
CA GLY A 170 4.08 5.42 24.49
C GLY A 170 5.32 4.61 24.85
N ILE A 171 5.65 3.56 24.07
CA ILE A 171 6.81 2.70 24.30
C ILE A 171 8.07 3.44 23.84
N PRO A 172 9.08 3.61 24.71
CA PRO A 172 10.33 4.28 24.34
C PRO A 172 11.04 3.59 23.17
N LYS A 173 11.65 4.38 22.28
CA LYS A 173 12.35 3.86 21.10
C LYS A 173 13.46 2.88 21.47
N SER A 174 14.21 3.17 22.53
CA SER A 174 15.26 2.29 23.04
C SER A 174 14.70 0.92 23.46
N HIS A 175 13.55 0.89 24.13
CA HIS A 175 12.92 -0.38 24.52
C HIS A 175 12.52 -1.20 23.30
N VAL A 176 11.92 -0.60 22.26
CA VAL A 176 11.56 -1.34 21.03
C VAL A 176 12.80 -1.91 20.34
N GLN A 177 13.91 -1.18 20.35
CA GLN A 177 15.15 -1.61 19.68
C GLN A 177 15.94 -2.66 20.47
N CYS A 178 15.97 -2.57 21.79
CA CYS A 178 16.72 -3.49 22.65
C CYS A 178 15.93 -4.76 23.02
N TYR A 179 14.60 -4.65 23.12
CA TYR A 179 13.72 -5.71 23.59
C TYR A 179 12.62 -6.03 22.57
N THR A 180 13.01 -6.14 21.29
CA THR A 180 12.05 -6.33 20.18
C THR A 180 11.17 -7.56 20.38
N ASP A 181 11.74 -8.67 20.87
CA ASP A 181 11.03 -9.92 21.05
C ASP A 181 10.00 -9.84 22.18
N ASP A 182 10.36 -9.23 23.31
CA ASP A 182 9.45 -9.03 24.43
C ASP A 182 8.31 -8.08 24.05
N ILE A 183 8.64 -6.99 23.33
CA ILE A 183 7.65 -6.03 22.84
C ILE A 183 6.69 -6.72 21.87
N ARG A 184 7.20 -7.56 20.98
CA ARG A 184 6.37 -8.32 20.05
C ARG A 184 5.48 -9.31 20.80
N ALA A 185 6.02 -10.13 21.68
CA ALA A 185 5.28 -11.13 22.43
C ALA A 185 4.16 -10.51 23.28
N LYS A 186 4.39 -9.32 23.84
CA LYS A 186 3.46 -8.68 24.77
C LYS A 186 2.43 -7.77 24.08
N TYR A 187 2.84 -7.02 23.06
CA TYR A 187 2.04 -5.92 22.49
C TYR A 187 1.60 -6.15 21.04
N LEU A 188 2.02 -7.26 20.39
CA LEU A 188 1.70 -7.50 18.98
C LEU A 188 0.90 -8.78 18.81
N LEU A 189 -0.24 -8.68 18.13
CA LEU A 189 -0.99 -9.83 17.63
C LEU A 189 -0.79 -9.91 16.11
N ARG A 190 -0.19 -10.99 15.64
CA ARG A 190 -0.03 -11.28 14.23
C ARG A 190 -0.38 -12.74 13.95
N ARG A 191 -1.30 -12.94 13.01
CA ARG A 191 -1.67 -14.26 12.49
C ARG A 191 -1.70 -14.16 10.97
N THR A 192 -1.36 -15.25 10.33
CA THR A 192 -1.48 -15.42 8.89
C THR A 192 -2.76 -16.18 8.57
N LYS A 193 -3.21 -16.15 7.32
CA LYS A 193 -4.36 -16.95 6.85
C LYS A 193 -4.16 -18.43 7.09
N ALA A 194 -2.91 -18.89 7.01
CA ALA A 194 -2.55 -20.28 7.23
C ALA A 194 -2.60 -20.72 8.71
N ASP A 195 -2.55 -19.77 9.64
CA ASP A 195 -2.71 -20.04 11.09
C ASP A 195 -4.20 -20.15 11.49
N CYS A 196 -5.11 -19.91 10.54
CA CYS A 196 -6.54 -19.85 10.80
C CYS A 196 -7.24 -21.10 10.23
N GLU A 197 -7.52 -22.10 11.05
CA GLU A 197 -7.98 -23.46 10.69
C GLU A 197 -9.21 -23.56 9.78
N ARG A 198 -10.03 -22.54 9.66
CA ARG A 198 -11.26 -22.53 8.81
C ARG A 198 -11.27 -21.41 7.77
N PHE A 199 -10.11 -20.84 7.51
CA PHE A 199 -10.01 -19.77 6.52
C PHE A 199 -9.50 -20.33 5.19
N THR A 200 -10.36 -21.08 4.49
CA THR A 200 -10.03 -21.64 3.18
C THR A 200 -10.34 -20.63 2.09
N LEU A 201 -9.29 -20.02 1.55
CA LEU A 201 -9.38 -19.30 0.27
C LEU A 201 -8.93 -20.22 -0.87
N PRO A 202 -9.49 -20.06 -2.06
CA PRO A 202 -8.92 -20.68 -3.25
C PRO A 202 -7.43 -20.34 -3.39
N PRO A 203 -6.63 -21.18 -4.04
CA PRO A 203 -5.21 -20.92 -4.23
C PRO A 203 -4.95 -19.57 -4.92
N CYS A 204 -3.83 -18.92 -4.57
CA CYS A 204 -3.32 -17.74 -5.25
C CYS A 204 -1.94 -18.09 -5.81
N GLU A 205 -1.83 -18.06 -7.12
CA GLU A 205 -0.57 -18.30 -7.83
C GLU A 205 0.00 -16.96 -8.29
N ILE A 206 1.25 -16.72 -7.94
CA ILE A 206 1.99 -15.52 -8.33
C ILE A 206 3.11 -15.93 -9.28
N GLU A 207 3.02 -15.47 -10.51
CA GLU A 207 3.99 -15.70 -11.58
C GLU A 207 4.70 -14.38 -11.92
N THR A 208 6.01 -14.40 -12.01
CA THR A 208 6.79 -13.32 -12.63
C THR A 208 7.03 -13.68 -14.09
N VAL A 209 6.43 -12.90 -14.98
CA VAL A 209 6.60 -13.06 -16.43
C VAL A 209 7.78 -12.17 -16.85
N GLU A 210 8.89 -12.79 -17.17
CA GLU A 210 10.07 -12.10 -17.67
C GLU A 210 9.91 -11.77 -19.15
N LEU A 211 10.17 -10.51 -19.50
CA LEU A 211 10.05 -9.96 -20.84
C LEU A 211 11.40 -9.48 -21.36
N ASP A 212 11.59 -9.57 -22.64
CA ASP A 212 12.69 -8.93 -23.34
C ASP A 212 12.20 -7.61 -23.97
N LEU A 213 13.03 -6.58 -23.89
CA LEU A 213 12.79 -5.34 -24.62
C LEU A 213 12.88 -5.61 -26.14
N ASN A 214 11.95 -5.06 -26.92
CA ASN A 214 12.12 -5.05 -28.36
C ASN A 214 13.30 -4.12 -28.77
N PRO A 215 13.79 -4.17 -30.01
CA PRO A 215 14.95 -3.37 -30.41
C PRO A 215 14.81 -1.87 -30.15
N ALA A 216 13.65 -1.28 -30.44
CA ALA A 216 13.40 0.15 -30.23
C ALA A 216 13.31 0.51 -28.73
N GLU A 217 12.62 -0.32 -27.93
CA GLU A 217 12.60 -0.18 -26.47
C GLU A 217 14.01 -0.30 -25.87
N SER A 218 14.81 -1.26 -26.36
CA SER A 218 16.16 -1.50 -25.88
C SER A 218 17.09 -0.32 -26.16
N GLU A 219 17.01 0.26 -27.35
CA GLU A 219 17.79 1.43 -27.72
C GLU A 219 17.46 2.63 -26.85
N LEU A 220 16.17 2.98 -26.74
CA LEU A 220 15.73 4.08 -25.90
C LEU A 220 16.11 3.84 -24.43
N TYR A 221 15.89 2.62 -23.92
CA TYR A 221 16.22 2.29 -22.54
C TYR A 221 17.71 2.44 -22.27
N HIS A 222 18.57 1.96 -23.20
CA HIS A 222 20.02 2.11 -23.07
C HIS A 222 20.44 3.58 -23.02
N GLN A 223 19.91 4.42 -23.90
CA GLN A 223 20.20 5.87 -23.90
C GLN A 223 19.83 6.52 -22.57
N VAL A 224 18.59 6.25 -22.09
CA VAL A 224 18.09 6.84 -20.84
C VAL A 224 18.81 6.29 -19.62
N TRP A 225 19.21 5.01 -19.65
CA TRP A 225 20.02 4.41 -18.59
C TRP A 225 21.38 5.07 -18.47
N MET A 226 22.13 5.20 -19.58
CA MET A 226 23.46 5.81 -19.59
C MET A 226 23.43 7.27 -19.14
N GLN A 227 22.45 8.05 -19.61
CA GLN A 227 22.27 9.44 -19.17
C GLN A 227 21.96 9.53 -17.67
N SER A 228 21.09 8.66 -17.16
CA SER A 228 20.74 8.61 -15.75
C SER A 228 21.92 8.18 -14.88
N GLN A 229 22.69 7.19 -15.33
CA GLN A 229 23.90 6.72 -14.66
C GLN A 229 24.96 7.82 -14.56
N GLN A 230 25.19 8.56 -15.65
CA GLN A 230 26.12 9.69 -15.65
C GLN A 230 25.67 10.76 -14.65
N THR A 231 24.39 11.17 -14.68
CA THR A 231 23.83 12.13 -13.74
C THR A 231 24.04 11.70 -12.27
N VAL A 232 23.77 10.43 -11.98
CA VAL A 232 23.96 9.89 -10.62
C VAL A 232 25.44 9.87 -10.24
N SER A 233 26.34 9.50 -11.18
CA SER A 233 27.79 9.49 -10.98
C SER A 233 28.31 10.88 -10.61
N ASP A 234 27.92 11.90 -11.38
CA ASP A 234 28.33 13.30 -11.16
C ASP A 234 27.87 13.82 -9.80
N ILE A 235 26.61 13.55 -9.43
CA ILE A 235 26.06 13.93 -8.12
C ILE A 235 26.80 13.22 -6.97
N VAL A 236 27.16 11.95 -7.15
CA VAL A 236 27.91 11.20 -6.15
C VAL A 236 29.33 11.71 -6.02
N ALA A 237 30.01 12.02 -7.14
CA ALA A 237 31.36 12.54 -7.18
C ALA A 237 31.45 13.93 -6.54
N SER A 238 30.44 14.78 -6.66
CA SER A 238 30.38 16.11 -6.01
C SER A 238 30.28 16.03 -4.48
N GLY A 239 29.96 14.88 -3.89
CA GLY A 239 29.71 14.73 -2.45
C GLY A 239 28.42 15.37 -1.95
N GLU A 240 27.61 15.99 -2.82
CA GLU A 240 26.42 16.77 -2.49
C GLU A 240 25.09 16.02 -2.70
N ALA A 241 25.10 14.70 -2.72
CA ALA A 241 23.92 13.87 -3.00
C ALA A 241 22.68 14.18 -2.14
N ASN A 242 22.86 14.73 -0.94
CA ASN A 242 21.74 15.17 -0.10
C ASN A 242 21.06 16.44 -0.62
N LYS A 243 21.77 17.30 -1.34
CA LYS A 243 21.21 18.51 -1.95
C LYS A 243 20.47 18.19 -3.25
N HIS A 244 20.92 17.17 -3.99
CA HIS A 244 20.41 16.76 -5.30
C HIS A 244 19.43 15.56 -5.27
N GLN A 245 18.70 15.39 -4.14
CA GLN A 245 17.78 14.25 -3.99
C GLN A 245 16.68 14.19 -5.08
N MET A 246 16.20 15.35 -5.53
CA MET A 246 15.16 15.40 -6.57
C MET A 246 15.68 14.91 -7.92
N GLU A 247 16.90 15.27 -8.28
CA GLU A 247 17.56 14.84 -9.52
C GLU A 247 17.83 13.32 -9.51
N LEU A 248 18.25 12.77 -8.35
CA LEU A 248 18.42 11.33 -8.17
C LEU A 248 17.08 10.57 -8.33
N ILE A 249 15.99 11.13 -7.80
CA ILE A 249 14.64 10.56 -7.94
C ILE A 249 14.17 10.67 -9.40
N GLU A 250 14.45 11.79 -10.07
CA GLU A 250 14.11 11.99 -11.47
C GLU A 250 14.84 10.97 -12.37
N ALA A 251 16.13 10.75 -12.18
CA ALA A 251 16.89 9.75 -12.92
C ALA A 251 16.25 8.35 -12.83
N LEU A 252 15.89 7.92 -11.61
CA LEU A 252 15.16 6.67 -11.41
C LEU A 252 13.77 6.67 -12.07
N LEU A 253 13.06 7.80 -12.03
CA LEU A 253 11.73 7.91 -12.62
C LEU A 253 11.79 7.75 -14.14
N ARG A 254 12.76 8.39 -14.81
CA ARG A 254 12.91 8.35 -16.27
C ARG A 254 13.16 6.91 -16.76
N VAL A 255 14.09 6.22 -16.13
CA VAL A 255 14.37 4.81 -16.46
C VAL A 255 13.14 3.91 -16.27
N ARG A 256 12.37 4.13 -15.20
CA ARG A 256 11.12 3.38 -14.94
C ARG A 256 10.01 3.70 -15.93
N GLN A 257 9.93 4.95 -16.40
CA GLN A 257 8.95 5.38 -17.39
C GLN A 257 9.13 4.61 -18.71
N VAL A 258 10.38 4.49 -19.19
CA VAL A 258 10.67 3.71 -20.41
C VAL A 258 10.22 2.26 -20.26
N MET A 259 10.51 1.60 -19.13
CA MET A 259 10.11 0.21 -18.90
C MET A 259 8.61 0.01 -18.67
N ALA A 260 7.91 1.02 -18.17
CA ALA A 260 6.46 0.94 -18.05
C ALA A 260 5.77 1.11 -19.40
N TRP A 261 6.09 2.19 -20.08
CA TRP A 261 5.68 2.49 -21.44
C TRP A 261 6.51 3.67 -21.99
N PRO A 262 7.25 3.51 -23.11
CA PRO A 262 8.20 4.52 -23.58
C PRO A 262 7.60 5.92 -23.79
N GLN A 263 6.34 6.07 -24.21
CA GLN A 263 5.67 7.35 -24.35
C GLN A 263 5.69 8.18 -23.05
N LEU A 264 5.67 7.55 -21.88
CA LEU A 264 5.76 8.28 -20.60
C LEU A 264 7.06 9.05 -20.45
N TYR A 265 8.13 8.53 -21.03
CA TYR A 265 9.41 9.22 -21.04
C TYR A 265 9.39 10.40 -22.01
N THR A 266 8.91 10.22 -23.25
CA THR A 266 8.84 11.31 -24.24
C THR A 266 7.93 12.42 -23.76
N ASP A 267 6.75 12.11 -23.22
CA ASP A 267 5.83 13.08 -22.61
C ASP A 267 6.51 13.86 -21.47
N GLY A 268 7.21 13.12 -20.60
CA GLY A 268 7.88 13.74 -19.46
C GLY A 268 9.07 14.61 -19.84
N MET A 269 9.76 14.31 -20.93
CA MET A 269 10.83 15.16 -21.48
C MET A 269 10.27 16.39 -22.20
N ALA A 270 9.17 16.23 -22.93
CA ALA A 270 8.47 17.34 -23.57
C ALA A 270 8.02 18.39 -22.54
N VAL A 271 7.39 17.94 -21.45
CA VAL A 271 7.01 18.83 -20.33
C VAL A 271 8.24 19.53 -19.72
N LYS A 272 9.36 18.81 -19.55
CA LYS A 272 10.61 19.38 -18.97
C LYS A 272 11.21 20.47 -19.86
N HIS A 273 11.14 20.30 -21.17
CA HIS A 273 11.74 21.22 -22.16
C HIS A 273 10.76 22.23 -22.74
N GLY A 274 9.46 22.14 -22.39
CA GLY A 274 8.42 23.01 -22.94
C GLY A 274 8.16 22.78 -24.43
N THR A 275 8.30 21.54 -24.90
CA THR A 275 8.08 21.13 -26.29
C THR A 275 6.84 20.25 -26.40
N ASP A 276 6.36 20.01 -27.61
CA ASP A 276 5.33 19.01 -27.85
C ASP A 276 5.92 17.60 -27.76
N PRO A 277 5.20 16.62 -27.18
CA PRO A 277 5.68 15.25 -27.08
C PRO A 277 5.67 14.55 -28.43
N GLU A 278 6.76 13.88 -28.77
CA GLU A 278 6.82 13.00 -29.93
C GLU A 278 6.07 11.69 -29.62
N ALA A 279 5.26 11.23 -30.59
CA ALA A 279 4.56 9.97 -30.47
C ALA A 279 5.52 8.80 -30.56
N TRP A 280 5.47 7.90 -29.58
CA TRP A 280 6.26 6.67 -29.59
C TRP A 280 5.67 5.65 -30.60
N THR A 281 6.46 5.26 -31.58
CA THR A 281 6.07 4.34 -32.67
C THR A 281 6.76 2.96 -32.56
N GLY A 282 7.65 2.77 -31.58
CA GLY A 282 8.48 1.57 -31.44
C GLY A 282 7.76 0.33 -30.85
N GLY A 283 6.46 0.41 -30.61
CA GLY A 283 5.70 -0.67 -29.94
C GLY A 283 6.03 -0.81 -28.46
N SER A 284 5.42 -1.77 -27.78
CA SER A 284 5.74 -2.12 -26.39
C SER A 284 5.44 -3.59 -26.10
N THR A 285 6.49 -4.38 -25.89
CA THR A 285 6.37 -5.79 -25.57
C THR A 285 5.52 -6.03 -24.32
N LYS A 286 5.66 -5.18 -23.31
CA LYS A 286 4.88 -5.29 -22.06
C LYS A 286 3.39 -5.05 -22.31
N MET A 287 3.03 -4.02 -23.07
CA MET A 287 1.64 -3.71 -23.40
C MET A 287 1.01 -4.82 -24.24
N ASP A 288 1.71 -5.29 -25.24
CA ASP A 288 1.23 -6.35 -26.14
C ASP A 288 1.01 -7.65 -25.35
N THR A 289 1.99 -8.06 -24.52
CA THR A 289 1.86 -9.23 -23.65
C THR A 289 0.69 -9.10 -22.66
N LEU A 290 0.48 -7.92 -22.08
CA LEU A 290 -0.64 -7.67 -21.16
C LEU A 290 -1.98 -7.86 -21.89
N ILE A 291 -2.15 -7.20 -23.03
CA ILE A 291 -3.40 -7.22 -23.79
C ILE A 291 -3.70 -8.62 -24.30
N GLU A 292 -2.72 -9.33 -24.86
CA GLU A 292 -2.88 -10.72 -25.32
C GLU A 292 -3.22 -11.68 -24.19
N SER A 293 -2.53 -11.54 -23.04
CA SER A 293 -2.82 -12.36 -21.88
C SER A 293 -4.24 -12.12 -21.32
N ILE A 294 -4.76 -10.90 -21.40
CA ILE A 294 -6.15 -10.59 -21.01
C ILE A 294 -7.13 -11.14 -22.04
N LYS A 295 -6.85 -10.97 -23.33
CA LYS A 295 -7.70 -11.49 -24.43
C LYS A 295 -7.82 -13.01 -24.43
N SER A 296 -6.80 -13.73 -24.00
CA SER A 296 -6.86 -15.20 -23.90
C SER A 296 -7.80 -15.71 -22.80
N HIS A 297 -8.29 -14.84 -21.90
CA HIS A 297 -9.19 -15.20 -20.80
C HIS A 297 -10.39 -14.24 -20.67
N PRO A 298 -11.19 -14.07 -21.72
CA PRO A 298 -12.22 -13.03 -21.79
C PRO A 298 -13.36 -13.22 -20.78
N LYS A 299 -13.58 -14.45 -20.29
CA LYS A 299 -14.63 -14.78 -19.32
C LYS A 299 -14.25 -14.47 -17.87
N GLU A 300 -13.00 -14.11 -17.62
CA GLU A 300 -12.51 -13.84 -16.27
C GLU A 300 -12.38 -12.33 -16.03
N LYS A 301 -13.00 -11.84 -14.95
CA LYS A 301 -12.81 -10.46 -14.53
C LYS A 301 -11.35 -10.24 -14.10
N THR A 302 -10.78 -9.16 -14.59
CA THR A 302 -9.37 -8.87 -14.47
C THR A 302 -9.12 -7.55 -13.74
N LEU A 303 -8.11 -7.52 -12.87
CA LEU A 303 -7.54 -6.31 -12.29
C LEU A 303 -6.18 -6.03 -12.92
N VAL A 304 -5.93 -4.79 -13.30
CA VAL A 304 -4.62 -4.32 -13.76
C VAL A 304 -4.15 -3.20 -12.84
N PHE A 305 -3.03 -3.41 -12.17
CA PHE A 305 -2.41 -2.42 -11.31
C PHE A 305 -1.23 -1.76 -12.03
N SER A 306 -1.30 -0.44 -12.18
CA SER A 306 -0.27 0.40 -12.77
C SER A 306 0.16 1.51 -11.81
N GLN A 307 1.33 2.07 -12.00
CA GLN A 307 1.83 3.22 -11.25
C GLN A 307 1.63 4.54 -11.98
N PHE A 308 1.61 4.54 -13.29
CA PHE A 308 1.61 5.72 -14.13
C PHE A 308 0.26 5.96 -14.80
N MET A 309 -0.19 7.21 -14.78
CA MET A 309 -1.48 7.60 -15.33
C MET A 309 -1.54 7.37 -16.85
N GLY A 310 -0.52 7.83 -17.60
CA GLY A 310 -0.48 7.65 -19.04
C GLY A 310 -0.39 6.18 -19.47
N GLU A 311 0.28 5.29 -18.69
CA GLU A 311 0.22 3.85 -18.90
C GLU A 311 -1.23 3.32 -18.77
N MET A 312 -1.97 3.82 -17.76
CA MET A 312 -3.38 3.45 -17.58
C MET A 312 -4.26 3.95 -18.72
N ASP A 313 -3.94 5.12 -19.30
CA ASP A 313 -4.66 5.69 -20.45
C ASP A 313 -4.49 4.77 -21.68
N GLU A 314 -3.27 4.35 -21.97
CA GLU A 314 -2.96 3.46 -23.08
C GLU A 314 -3.61 2.08 -22.90
N ILE A 315 -3.48 1.47 -21.73
CA ILE A 315 -4.14 0.21 -21.40
C ILE A 315 -5.66 0.32 -21.60
N HIS A 316 -6.26 1.45 -21.17
CA HIS A 316 -7.69 1.69 -21.33
C HIS A 316 -8.10 1.70 -22.81
N VAL A 317 -7.37 2.41 -23.64
CA VAL A 317 -7.66 2.52 -25.09
C VAL A 317 -7.57 1.14 -25.74
N ARG A 318 -6.44 0.44 -25.58
CA ARG A 318 -6.24 -0.88 -26.18
C ARG A 318 -7.26 -1.94 -25.76
N LEU A 319 -7.63 -1.95 -24.48
CA LEU A 319 -8.63 -2.90 -23.97
C LEU A 319 -10.04 -2.56 -24.46
N ARG A 320 -10.39 -1.27 -24.54
CA ARG A 320 -11.68 -0.83 -25.08
C ARG A 320 -11.78 -1.24 -26.57
N ASP A 321 -10.73 -1.01 -27.35
CA ASP A 321 -10.67 -1.35 -28.76
C ASP A 321 -10.70 -2.87 -29.00
N ALA A 322 -10.21 -3.65 -28.00
CA ALA A 322 -10.35 -5.10 -27.97
C ALA A 322 -11.73 -5.60 -27.49
N GLY A 323 -12.70 -4.71 -27.24
CA GLY A 323 -14.09 -5.04 -26.89
C GLY A 323 -14.36 -5.27 -25.40
N PHE A 324 -13.41 -4.98 -24.51
CA PHE A 324 -13.61 -5.11 -23.07
C PHE A 324 -14.34 -3.90 -22.48
N ARG A 325 -15.12 -4.14 -21.42
CA ARG A 325 -15.58 -3.07 -20.53
C ARG A 325 -14.45 -2.70 -19.59
N VAL A 326 -14.00 -1.45 -19.70
CA VAL A 326 -12.90 -0.96 -18.89
C VAL A 326 -13.43 -0.01 -17.81
N TYR A 327 -13.06 -0.28 -16.58
CA TYR A 327 -13.27 0.58 -15.41
C TYR A 327 -11.93 1.08 -14.92
N ARG A 328 -11.91 2.25 -14.28
CA ARG A 328 -10.67 2.87 -13.83
C ARG A 328 -10.83 3.55 -12.48
N ILE A 329 -9.83 3.40 -11.60
CA ILE A 329 -9.65 4.17 -10.36
C ILE A 329 -8.22 4.68 -10.27
N ASP A 330 -8.11 5.98 -10.07
CA ASP A 330 -6.87 6.69 -9.79
C ASP A 330 -7.09 7.74 -8.68
N GLY A 331 -6.06 8.54 -8.38
CA GLY A 331 -6.11 9.56 -7.32
C GLY A 331 -7.11 10.70 -7.56
N GLY A 332 -7.54 10.92 -8.80
CA GLY A 332 -8.49 11.97 -9.19
C GLY A 332 -9.96 11.55 -9.09
N VAL A 333 -10.23 10.25 -8.91
CA VAL A 333 -11.62 9.75 -8.85
C VAL A 333 -12.18 9.99 -7.45
N ASP A 334 -13.26 10.76 -7.36
CA ASP A 334 -14.00 11.00 -6.11
C ASP A 334 -14.64 9.73 -5.54
N THR A 335 -15.08 9.81 -4.28
CA THR A 335 -15.57 8.66 -3.53
C THR A 335 -16.85 8.06 -4.11
N GLU A 336 -17.76 8.90 -4.60
CA GLU A 336 -19.06 8.47 -5.13
C GLU A 336 -18.89 7.74 -6.48
N ASN A 337 -18.15 8.34 -7.40
CA ASN A 337 -17.79 7.73 -8.67
C ASN A 337 -16.98 6.43 -8.48
N ARG A 338 -16.12 6.37 -7.47
CA ARG A 338 -15.39 5.15 -7.12
C ARG A 338 -16.34 4.02 -6.73
N ALA A 339 -17.30 4.28 -5.85
CA ALA A 339 -18.29 3.29 -5.42
C ALA A 339 -19.14 2.81 -6.60
N SER A 340 -19.63 3.72 -7.44
CA SER A 340 -20.41 3.41 -8.64
C SER A 340 -19.63 2.53 -9.63
N ARG A 341 -18.35 2.84 -9.91
CA ARG A 341 -17.51 2.03 -10.81
C ARG A 341 -17.29 0.61 -10.27
N ILE A 342 -17.07 0.46 -8.97
CA ILE A 342 -16.93 -0.84 -8.31
C ILE A 342 -18.18 -1.67 -8.47
N GLU A 343 -19.36 -1.10 -8.16
CA GLU A 343 -20.64 -1.82 -8.27
C GLU A 343 -20.95 -2.24 -9.72
N ARG A 344 -20.67 -1.37 -10.67
CA ARG A 344 -20.84 -1.69 -12.10
C ARG A 344 -19.90 -2.80 -12.55
N PHE A 345 -18.66 -2.81 -12.10
CA PHE A 345 -17.71 -3.89 -12.38
C PHE A 345 -18.16 -5.21 -11.77
N LYS A 346 -18.66 -5.20 -10.53
CA LYS A 346 -19.18 -6.41 -9.87
C LYS A 346 -20.36 -7.01 -10.60
N LYS A 347 -21.31 -6.17 -11.06
CA LYS A 347 -22.56 -6.60 -11.67
C LYS A 347 -22.47 -6.97 -13.15
N THR A 348 -21.42 -6.50 -13.86
CA THR A 348 -21.33 -6.78 -15.31
C THR A 348 -21.04 -8.24 -15.59
N GLU A 349 -21.76 -8.81 -16.57
CA GLU A 349 -21.50 -10.16 -17.11
C GLU A 349 -20.59 -10.13 -18.36
N LYS A 350 -20.36 -8.94 -18.92
CA LYS A 350 -19.46 -8.76 -20.07
C LYS A 350 -17.99 -8.89 -19.66
N PRO A 351 -17.10 -9.24 -20.60
CA PRO A 351 -15.67 -9.16 -20.38
C PRO A 351 -15.27 -7.82 -19.80
N ALA A 352 -14.64 -7.83 -18.61
CA ALA A 352 -14.41 -6.60 -17.87
C ALA A 352 -13.02 -6.56 -17.23
N VAL A 353 -12.38 -5.40 -17.37
CA VAL A 353 -11.09 -5.10 -16.77
C VAL A 353 -11.21 -3.87 -15.89
N PHE A 354 -10.62 -3.93 -14.70
CA PHE A 354 -10.52 -2.81 -13.80
C PHE A 354 -9.07 -2.36 -13.67
N ILE A 355 -8.75 -1.20 -14.23
CA ILE A 355 -7.43 -0.58 -14.15
C ILE A 355 -7.38 0.28 -12.90
N ILE A 356 -6.38 0.06 -12.07
CA ILE A 356 -6.27 0.66 -10.75
C ILE A 356 -4.87 1.23 -10.56
N GLN A 357 -4.77 2.52 -10.26
CA GLN A 357 -3.51 3.08 -9.82
C GLN A 357 -3.12 2.44 -8.50
N ILE A 358 -1.94 1.80 -8.44
CA ILE A 358 -1.56 0.92 -7.32
C ILE A 358 -1.62 1.64 -5.96
N LYS A 359 -1.28 2.93 -5.91
CA LYS A 359 -1.37 3.75 -4.69
C LYS A 359 -2.82 4.09 -4.32
N ALA A 360 -3.70 4.29 -5.29
CA ALA A 360 -5.12 4.59 -5.08
C ALA A 360 -5.94 3.34 -4.75
N GLY A 361 -5.51 2.18 -5.27
CA GLY A 361 -6.13 0.87 -5.04
C GLY A 361 -5.67 0.17 -3.77
N GLY A 362 -4.62 0.65 -3.12
CA GLY A 362 -4.03 0.02 -1.93
C GLY A 362 -4.97 -0.08 -0.73
N VAL A 363 -6.12 0.62 -0.73
CA VAL A 363 -6.95 0.75 0.48
C VAL A 363 -8.43 0.48 0.19
N GLY A 364 -9.00 -0.52 0.89
CA GLY A 364 -10.43 -0.69 1.10
C GLY A 364 -11.27 -1.33 -0.01
N LEU A 365 -10.74 -1.51 -1.22
CA LEU A 365 -11.51 -2.08 -2.33
C LEU A 365 -11.81 -3.57 -2.09
N ASN A 366 -13.05 -3.99 -2.35
CA ASN A 366 -13.42 -5.40 -2.41
C ASN A 366 -13.78 -5.78 -3.85
N LEU A 367 -12.92 -6.57 -4.49
CA LEU A 367 -13.01 -6.97 -5.89
C LEU A 367 -12.78 -8.49 -6.01
N ALA A 368 -13.36 -9.25 -5.08
CA ALA A 368 -13.27 -10.72 -5.04
C ALA A 368 -13.90 -11.41 -6.27
N GLU A 369 -14.63 -10.66 -7.09
CA GLU A 369 -15.18 -11.15 -8.35
C GLU A 369 -14.11 -11.33 -9.44
N ALA A 370 -12.94 -10.71 -9.27
CA ALA A 370 -11.82 -10.88 -10.19
C ALA A 370 -10.95 -12.07 -9.79
N SER A 371 -10.57 -12.87 -10.78
CA SER A 371 -9.68 -14.02 -10.62
C SER A 371 -8.32 -13.83 -11.28
N ARG A 372 -8.15 -12.76 -12.09
CA ARG A 372 -6.87 -12.41 -12.69
C ARG A 372 -6.38 -11.06 -12.23
N VAL A 373 -5.10 -10.98 -11.91
CA VAL A 373 -4.44 -9.77 -11.44
C VAL A 373 -3.14 -9.58 -12.20
N TYR A 374 -2.96 -8.41 -12.78
CA TYR A 374 -1.72 -8.01 -13.43
C TYR A 374 -1.09 -6.84 -12.68
N ILE A 375 0.23 -6.91 -12.48
CA ILE A 375 1.05 -5.81 -11.97
C ILE A 375 2.03 -5.47 -13.08
N THR A 376 1.85 -4.30 -13.72
CA THR A 376 2.63 -3.91 -14.90
C THR A 376 4.00 -3.39 -14.56
N THR A 377 4.18 -2.85 -13.35
CA THR A 377 5.44 -2.27 -12.91
C THR A 377 5.63 -2.57 -11.42
N PRO A 378 6.81 -3.06 -10.97
CA PRO A 378 7.04 -3.39 -9.58
C PRO A 378 6.98 -2.17 -8.68
N ALA A 379 6.37 -2.32 -7.52
CA ALA A 379 6.32 -1.27 -6.51
C ALA A 379 7.63 -1.23 -5.71
N TRP A 380 8.02 -0.06 -5.20
CA TRP A 380 9.19 0.05 -4.29
C TRP A 380 9.03 -0.74 -2.99
N ASN A 381 7.79 -1.04 -2.60
CA ASN A 381 7.47 -1.79 -1.40
C ASN A 381 6.62 -3.00 -1.75
N PRO A 382 7.07 -4.22 -1.41
CA PRO A 382 6.32 -5.46 -1.64
C PRO A 382 4.95 -5.46 -0.98
N ALA A 383 4.80 -4.79 0.16
CA ALA A 383 3.51 -4.68 0.84
C ALA A 383 2.44 -4.00 -0.03
N THR A 384 2.82 -3.06 -0.89
CA THR A 384 1.89 -2.39 -1.81
C THR A 384 1.32 -3.38 -2.84
N GLU A 385 2.15 -4.30 -3.35
CA GLU A 385 1.72 -5.35 -4.27
C GLU A 385 0.84 -6.39 -3.55
N LEU A 386 1.23 -6.81 -2.35
CA LEU A 386 0.42 -7.72 -1.54
C LEU A 386 -0.95 -7.11 -1.21
N GLN A 387 -1.00 -5.79 -0.93
CA GLN A 387 -2.26 -5.07 -0.76
C GLN A 387 -3.11 -5.08 -2.04
N ALA A 388 -2.51 -4.89 -3.20
CA ALA A 388 -3.18 -4.96 -4.49
C ALA A 388 -3.75 -6.36 -4.76
N ILE A 389 -2.95 -7.41 -4.55
CA ILE A 389 -3.38 -8.82 -4.70
C ILE A 389 -4.54 -9.14 -3.74
N ALA A 390 -4.47 -8.66 -2.50
CA ALA A 390 -5.51 -8.86 -1.49
C ALA A 390 -6.85 -8.16 -1.83
N ARG A 391 -6.95 -7.39 -2.92
CA ARG A 391 -8.23 -6.88 -3.44
C ARG A 391 -9.04 -7.98 -4.12
N ALA A 392 -8.38 -8.93 -4.76
CA ALA A 392 -8.99 -10.10 -5.39
C ALA A 392 -8.94 -11.34 -4.46
N HIS A 393 -7.78 -11.61 -3.83
CA HIS A 393 -7.58 -12.79 -2.98
C HIS A 393 -7.97 -12.52 -1.52
N ARG A 394 -9.27 -12.55 -1.28
CA ARG A 394 -9.88 -12.25 0.03
C ARG A 394 -11.16 -13.02 0.25
N ASN A 395 -11.73 -12.91 1.46
CA ASN A 395 -13.02 -13.51 1.79
C ASN A 395 -14.10 -13.14 0.76
N GLY A 396 -14.79 -14.16 0.24
CA GLY A 396 -15.74 -14.05 -0.86
C GLY A 396 -15.17 -14.43 -2.22
N GLN A 397 -13.86 -14.70 -2.35
CA GLN A 397 -13.28 -15.26 -3.56
C GLN A 397 -13.65 -16.75 -3.69
N LEU A 398 -14.19 -17.13 -4.84
CA LEU A 398 -14.64 -18.50 -5.12
C LEU A 398 -13.76 -19.21 -6.17
N LYS A 399 -12.86 -18.47 -6.82
CA LYS A 399 -12.00 -18.96 -7.89
C LYS A 399 -10.53 -18.87 -7.50
N LYS A 400 -9.70 -19.75 -8.07
CA LYS A 400 -8.25 -19.59 -8.02
C LYS A 400 -7.86 -18.22 -8.57
N VAL A 401 -6.96 -17.53 -7.88
CA VAL A 401 -6.46 -16.22 -8.30
C VAL A 401 -5.11 -16.40 -8.99
N HIS A 402 -5.01 -15.90 -10.20
CA HIS A 402 -3.77 -15.88 -10.98
C HIS A 402 -3.22 -14.47 -11.03
N VAL A 403 -2.03 -14.29 -10.48
CA VAL A 403 -1.32 -13.00 -10.44
C VAL A 403 -0.13 -13.08 -11.40
N LYS A 404 -0.06 -12.16 -12.36
CA LYS A 404 1.10 -11.99 -13.23
C LYS A 404 1.78 -10.67 -13.00
N LYS A 405 3.08 -10.71 -12.71
CA LYS A 405 3.95 -9.53 -12.63
C LYS A 405 4.76 -9.47 -13.93
N LEU A 406 4.57 -8.41 -14.71
CA LEU A 406 5.26 -8.23 -15.99
C LEU A 406 6.56 -7.46 -15.74
N ILE A 407 7.69 -8.07 -15.98
CA ILE A 407 9.01 -7.54 -15.61
C ILE A 407 9.95 -7.67 -16.81
N TYR A 408 10.54 -6.58 -17.23
CA TYR A 408 11.65 -6.65 -18.16
C TYR A 408 12.90 -7.18 -17.46
N LYS A 409 13.49 -8.25 -17.99
CA LYS A 409 14.76 -8.78 -17.51
C LYS A 409 15.92 -7.90 -17.98
N GLY A 410 16.96 -7.83 -17.19
CA GLY A 410 18.22 -7.20 -17.55
C GLY A 410 19.20 -8.16 -18.21
N SER A 411 20.24 -7.61 -18.78
CA SER A 411 21.43 -8.34 -19.22
C SER A 411 22.68 -7.82 -18.48
N GLU A 412 23.81 -8.52 -18.63
CA GLU A 412 25.08 -8.04 -18.02
C GLU A 412 25.47 -6.65 -18.52
N LYS A 413 25.14 -6.31 -19.76
CA LYS A 413 25.47 -5.00 -20.37
C LYS A 413 24.42 -3.93 -20.09
N LEU A 414 23.16 -4.32 -19.84
CA LEU A 414 22.06 -3.39 -19.63
C LEU A 414 21.18 -3.89 -18.46
N PRO A 415 21.47 -3.47 -17.23
CA PRO A 415 20.72 -3.87 -16.05
C PRO A 415 19.26 -3.40 -16.10
N SER A 416 18.34 -4.21 -15.60
CA SER A 416 16.93 -3.83 -15.47
C SER A 416 16.67 -3.08 -14.16
N ILE A 417 16.07 -1.89 -14.24
CA ILE A 417 15.58 -1.18 -13.05
C ILE A 417 14.49 -1.99 -12.33
N GLU A 418 13.65 -2.72 -13.07
CA GLU A 418 12.57 -3.51 -12.48
C GLU A 418 13.12 -4.71 -11.70
N GLN A 419 14.13 -5.41 -12.25
CA GLN A 419 14.84 -6.47 -11.52
C GLN A 419 15.52 -5.92 -10.27
N SER A 420 16.18 -4.78 -10.37
CA SER A 420 16.79 -4.10 -9.22
C SER A 420 15.79 -3.74 -8.13
N ILE A 421 14.56 -3.37 -8.51
CA ILE A 421 13.47 -3.11 -7.56
C ILE A 421 13.00 -4.42 -6.89
N LEU A 422 12.87 -5.51 -7.64
CA LEU A 422 12.51 -6.82 -7.07
C LEU A 422 13.57 -7.30 -6.07
N ASP A 423 14.85 -7.15 -6.38
CA ASP A 423 15.95 -7.48 -5.47
C ASP A 423 15.85 -6.65 -4.17
N LEU A 424 15.56 -5.35 -4.29
CA LEU A 424 15.32 -4.47 -3.13
C LEU A 424 14.06 -4.86 -2.34
N GLN A 425 13.01 -5.35 -3.02
CA GLN A 425 11.82 -5.89 -2.36
C GLN A 425 12.14 -7.16 -1.55
N GLY A 426 12.91 -8.07 -2.13
CA GLY A 426 13.39 -9.28 -1.45
C GLY A 426 14.09 -8.94 -0.13
N HIS A 427 14.97 -7.94 -0.15
CA HIS A 427 15.65 -7.44 1.04
C HIS A 427 14.70 -6.93 2.12
N LYS A 428 13.71 -6.10 1.74
CA LYS A 428 12.74 -5.52 2.67
C LYS A 428 11.87 -6.61 3.31
N SER A 429 11.49 -7.59 2.54
CA SER A 429 10.67 -8.70 3.00
C SER A 429 11.46 -9.60 3.96
N ALA A 430 12.76 -9.83 3.72
CA ALA A 430 13.62 -10.58 4.63
C ALA A 430 13.74 -9.89 6.02
N VAL A 431 13.95 -8.56 6.04
CA VAL A 431 13.96 -7.79 7.29
C VAL A 431 12.61 -7.86 8.01
N CYS A 432 11.50 -7.82 7.26
CA CYS A 432 10.17 -7.95 7.83
C CYS A 432 9.96 -9.35 8.45
N ALA A 433 10.37 -10.39 7.74
CA ALA A 433 10.29 -11.77 8.20
C ALA A 433 11.14 -12.01 9.48
N GLU A 434 12.34 -11.47 9.52
CA GLU A 434 13.23 -11.56 10.68
C GLU A 434 12.61 -10.89 11.92
N VAL A 435 12.17 -9.65 11.79
CA VAL A 435 11.60 -8.89 12.91
C VAL A 435 10.25 -9.45 13.36
N LEU A 436 9.44 -9.97 12.45
CA LEU A 436 8.14 -10.57 12.77
C LEU A 436 8.24 -12.07 13.13
N GLN A 437 9.43 -12.69 13.00
CA GLN A 437 9.66 -14.13 13.11
C GLN A 437 8.70 -14.95 12.24
N ASP A 438 8.42 -14.46 11.04
CA ASP A 438 7.54 -15.10 10.08
C ASP A 438 8.38 -15.98 9.14
N GLU A 439 8.53 -17.27 9.50
CA GLU A 439 9.36 -18.24 8.74
C GLU A 439 8.87 -18.46 7.31
N ARG A 440 7.57 -18.25 7.04
CA ARG A 440 7.01 -18.39 5.69
C ARG A 440 7.38 -17.21 4.79
N LEU A 441 7.46 -16.01 5.36
CA LEU A 441 8.05 -14.87 4.67
C LEU A 441 9.56 -15.13 4.42
N ARG A 442 10.24 -15.83 5.32
CA ARG A 442 11.65 -16.19 5.17
C ARG A 442 11.92 -17.18 4.04
N SER A 443 11.07 -18.20 3.89
CA SER A 443 11.24 -19.26 2.89
C SER A 443 10.97 -18.81 1.44
N GLN A 444 10.31 -17.67 1.26
CA GLN A 444 9.95 -17.13 -0.06
C GLN A 444 10.92 -16.07 -0.59
N LEU A 445 12.06 -15.83 0.09
CA LEU A 445 12.87 -14.64 -0.15
C LEU A 445 14.37 -14.92 -0.30
N PRO A 446 15.05 -14.28 -1.26
CA PRO A 446 16.51 -14.30 -1.34
C PRO A 446 17.14 -13.47 -0.20
N THR A 447 18.26 -13.94 0.31
CA THR A 447 19.06 -13.29 1.35
C THR A 447 19.70 -12.01 0.83
N ALA A 448 19.45 -10.87 1.53
CA ALA A 448 20.07 -9.67 1.06
C ALA A 448 19.98 -8.37 1.90
N PRO A 449 20.74 -7.28 1.59
CA PRO A 449 21.13 -6.24 2.55
C PRO A 449 20.09 -5.17 2.88
N LYS A 450 20.30 -4.53 4.02
CA LYS A 450 19.43 -3.53 4.67
C LYS A 450 19.47 -2.17 3.93
N ASN A 451 18.33 -1.68 3.33
CA ASN A 451 17.99 -0.24 3.24
C ASN A 451 16.95 0.08 2.15
N GLY A 452 16.04 1.09 2.40
CA GLY A 452 15.07 1.64 1.43
C GLY A 452 15.71 2.42 0.27
N VAL A 453 14.89 3.10 -0.58
CA VAL A 453 15.40 4.00 -1.62
C VAL A 453 16.11 5.17 -0.96
N THR A 454 17.39 5.01 -0.76
CA THR A 454 18.33 5.99 -0.24
C THR A 454 19.32 6.31 -1.35
N VAL A 455 20.10 7.36 -1.20
CA VAL A 455 21.25 7.63 -2.08
C VAL A 455 22.08 6.36 -2.31
N ARG A 456 22.26 5.54 -1.26
CA ARG A 456 22.96 4.25 -1.35
C ARG A 456 22.24 3.23 -2.25
N ALA A 457 20.91 3.20 -2.25
CA ALA A 457 20.15 2.31 -3.12
C ALA A 457 20.24 2.77 -4.58
N VAL A 458 20.17 4.08 -4.82
CA VAL A 458 20.34 4.68 -6.16
C VAL A 458 21.73 4.35 -6.70
N ARG A 459 22.78 4.56 -5.90
CA ARG A 459 24.17 4.19 -6.24
C ARG A 459 24.29 2.71 -6.62
N LYS A 460 23.69 1.81 -5.81
CA LYS A 460 23.71 0.38 -6.09
C LYS A 460 22.99 0.03 -7.40
N ILE A 461 21.84 0.66 -7.69
CA ILE A 461 21.08 0.44 -8.92
C ILE A 461 21.90 0.80 -10.15
N PHE A 462 22.54 1.95 -10.14
CA PHE A 462 23.34 2.44 -11.27
C PHE A 462 24.79 1.98 -11.25
N ALA A 463 25.19 1.13 -10.28
CA ALA A 463 26.55 0.65 -10.09
C ALA A 463 27.62 1.76 -10.01
N VAL A 464 27.33 2.82 -9.22
CA VAL A 464 28.17 4.04 -9.07
C VAL A 464 28.58 4.25 -7.61
#